data_bfcb552810a80b5864795d4262fde2e5
#
_entry.id   bfcb552810a80b5864795d4262fde2e5
#
_cell.length_a   1.000
_cell.length_b   1.000
_cell.length_c   1.000
_cell.angle_alpha   90.00
_cell.angle_beta   90.00
_cell.angle_gamma   90.00
#
_symmetry.space_group_name_H-M   'P 1'
#
loop_
_entity.id
_entity.type
_entity.pdbx_description
1 polymer ?
#
loop_
_entity_poly.entity_id
_entity_poly.type
_entity_poly.pdbx_seq_one_letter_code
_entity_poly.pdbx_strand_id
1 'polypeptide(L)'
;MYPIRFKPILKQHIWGGQKLLDIKKGQFARADRTKRYGESWDVSGLDGNVSVVANGFLKGNNLQEIIEVYMGDLVGESVFERYGLAFPLLLKYLDCEDRVSVQVHPGDELAAERHGSCGKSEMWYVADAAPDSEIFIGFKDKNITREEYIAAVAEGRVADIIQPVKVKRGDAFYIPAGTIHSLSHGVSVIEIQQPVDITYRIFDWNRVDENGKSRELHTAQAVDAIDFESTADSCRRTYIPEDNKAVEMVKCDYFTTNMLRVNGTAERDYCKLDSFVIYVCVEGEVVIDADGNEERLKSGEVIMIPAETGDVSLTGNATLLECYVE
;
A
#
# COMPACT_ATOMS: atom_id res chain seq x y z
N MET A 1 -0.06 -24.93 6.24
CA MET A 1 0.82 -24.02 7.06
C MET A 1 -0.02 -23.29 8.11
N TYR A 2 0.49 -22.23 8.74
CA TYR A 2 -0.20 -21.40 9.74
C TYR A 2 -0.25 -19.93 9.28
N PRO A 3 -1.11 -19.09 9.84
CA PRO A 3 -1.14 -17.66 9.50
C PRO A 3 0.20 -16.98 9.85
N ILE A 4 0.85 -16.35 8.87
CA ILE A 4 2.21 -15.85 8.96
C ILE A 4 2.21 -14.37 9.30
N ARG A 5 2.94 -13.97 10.34
CA ARG A 5 3.23 -12.58 10.69
C ARG A 5 4.62 -12.20 10.24
N PHE A 6 4.78 -10.98 9.80
CA PHE A 6 6.07 -10.41 9.48
C PHE A 6 6.47 -9.31 10.47
N LYS A 7 7.77 -9.07 10.58
CA LYS A 7 8.31 -7.89 11.26
C LYS A 7 8.20 -6.71 10.31
N PRO A 8 7.41 -5.68 10.61
CA PRO A 8 7.32 -4.52 9.74
C PRO A 8 8.66 -3.74 9.72
N ILE A 9 8.94 -3.10 8.58
CA ILE A 9 10.16 -2.34 8.34
C ILE A 9 9.82 -0.85 8.40
N LEU A 10 10.37 -0.15 9.39
CA LEU A 10 10.10 1.26 9.62
C LEU A 10 11.01 2.14 8.75
N LYS A 11 10.42 3.09 8.01
CA LYS A 11 11.12 4.01 7.11
C LYS A 11 11.04 5.45 7.58
N GLN A 12 12.19 6.10 7.59
CA GLN A 12 12.29 7.52 7.91
C GLN A 12 12.04 8.37 6.66
N HIS A 13 11.16 9.36 6.81
CA HIS A 13 10.82 10.30 5.76
C HIS A 13 10.72 11.71 6.31
N ILE A 14 11.14 12.71 5.52
CA ILE A 14 11.09 14.13 5.88
C ILE A 14 9.66 14.61 6.20
N TRP A 15 8.66 13.97 5.61
CA TRP A 15 7.22 14.26 5.80
C TRP A 15 6.55 13.38 6.87
N GLY A 16 7.24 12.40 7.43
CA GLY A 16 6.72 11.53 8.49
C GLY A 16 6.61 12.21 9.84
N GLY A 17 6.05 11.50 10.81
CA GLY A 17 5.86 11.92 12.19
C GLY A 17 6.15 10.83 13.20
N GLN A 18 5.36 10.82 14.28
CA GLN A 18 5.46 9.85 15.38
C GLN A 18 4.22 8.95 15.51
N LYS A 19 3.11 9.31 14.88
CA LYS A 19 1.81 8.63 15.02
C LYS A 19 1.88 7.17 14.58
N LEU A 20 2.72 6.88 13.55
CA LEU A 20 2.94 5.52 13.08
C LEU A 20 3.45 4.58 14.19
N LEU A 21 4.31 5.06 15.11
CA LEU A 21 4.79 4.29 16.26
C LEU A 21 3.68 3.96 17.27
N ASP A 22 2.67 4.84 17.35
CA ASP A 22 1.54 4.64 18.25
C ASP A 22 0.47 3.72 17.62
N ILE A 23 0.29 3.77 16.30
CA ILE A 23 -0.57 2.84 15.54
C ILE A 23 -0.03 1.42 15.64
N LYS A 24 1.28 1.25 15.42
CA LYS A 24 1.99 -0.03 15.43
C LYS A 24 2.51 -0.41 16.83
N LYS A 25 1.69 -0.18 17.88
CA LYS A 25 2.07 -0.40 19.28
C LYS A 25 2.72 -1.77 19.52
N GLY A 26 3.90 -1.75 20.16
CA GLY A 26 4.66 -2.96 20.49
C GLY A 26 5.58 -3.47 19.38
N GLN A 27 5.30 -3.18 18.11
CA GLN A 27 6.15 -3.62 17.00
C GLN A 27 7.44 -2.78 16.90
N PHE A 28 7.35 -1.49 17.25
CA PHE A 28 8.46 -0.54 17.21
C PHE A 28 8.87 0.02 18.60
N ALA A 29 8.78 -0.79 19.65
CA ALA A 29 9.07 -0.36 21.03
C ALA A 29 10.49 0.22 21.23
N ARG A 30 11.43 -0.09 20.33
CA ARG A 30 12.82 0.39 20.37
C ARG A 30 13.11 1.49 19.33
N ALA A 31 12.10 1.99 18.62
CA ALA A 31 12.31 3.06 17.66
C ALA A 31 12.74 4.35 18.33
N ASP A 32 13.64 5.07 17.68
CA ASP A 32 14.12 6.37 18.16
C ASP A 32 13.06 7.44 17.91
N ARG A 33 12.37 7.86 18.99
CA ARG A 33 11.30 8.87 18.91
C ARG A 33 11.78 10.30 18.61
N THR A 34 13.06 10.51 18.39
CA THR A 34 13.57 11.80 17.88
C THR A 34 13.51 11.89 16.36
N LYS A 35 13.32 10.77 15.69
CA LYS A 35 13.28 10.66 14.23
C LYS A 35 11.85 10.72 13.68
N ARG A 36 11.71 11.16 12.44
CA ARG A 36 10.43 11.19 11.73
C ARG A 36 10.25 9.92 10.91
N TYR A 37 9.11 9.26 11.08
CA TYR A 37 8.77 8.03 10.36
C TYR A 37 7.53 8.25 9.53
N GLY A 38 7.62 7.98 8.24
CA GLY A 38 6.50 8.15 7.31
C GLY A 38 5.86 6.84 6.89
N GLU A 39 6.63 5.75 6.83
CA GLU A 39 6.15 4.46 6.33
C GLU A 39 6.53 3.31 7.26
N SER A 40 5.62 2.34 7.34
CA SER A 40 5.86 0.97 7.80
C SER A 40 5.61 0.04 6.63
N TRP A 41 6.64 -0.67 6.18
CA TRP A 41 6.49 -1.71 5.17
C TRP A 41 6.13 -3.00 5.90
N ASP A 42 4.88 -3.39 5.80
CA ASP A 42 4.34 -4.50 6.59
C ASP A 42 4.55 -5.86 5.90
N VAL A 43 4.48 -5.89 4.56
CA VAL A 43 4.88 -7.05 3.73
C VAL A 43 5.67 -6.54 2.54
N SER A 44 6.89 -7.02 2.38
CA SER A 44 7.81 -6.62 1.31
C SER A 44 8.69 -7.78 0.87
N GLY A 45 8.77 -7.99 -0.44
CA GLY A 45 9.75 -8.88 -1.08
C GLY A 45 10.93 -8.14 -1.72
N LEU A 46 11.04 -6.80 -1.54
CA LEU A 46 12.06 -5.99 -2.20
C LEU A 46 13.45 -6.23 -1.62
N ASP A 47 14.44 -6.34 -2.48
CA ASP A 47 15.84 -6.49 -2.11
C ASP A 47 16.31 -5.45 -1.09
N GLY A 48 17.02 -5.90 -0.08
CA GLY A 48 17.45 -5.06 1.05
C GLY A 48 16.34 -4.70 2.04
N ASN A 49 15.08 -5.05 1.74
CA ASN A 49 13.91 -4.80 2.57
C ASN A 49 12.94 -5.99 2.60
N VAL A 50 13.45 -7.20 2.51
CA VAL A 50 12.63 -8.42 2.53
C VAL A 50 12.07 -8.63 3.94
N SER A 51 10.76 -8.81 4.05
CA SER A 51 10.06 -9.07 5.31
C SER A 51 10.53 -10.36 5.97
N VAL A 52 10.72 -10.32 7.30
CA VAL A 52 11.15 -11.47 8.11
C VAL A 52 9.99 -11.98 8.94
N VAL A 53 9.78 -13.30 8.93
CA VAL A 53 8.73 -13.97 9.69
C VAL A 53 8.90 -13.74 11.20
N ALA A 54 7.82 -13.39 11.89
CA ALA A 54 7.80 -13.03 13.29
C ALA A 54 7.28 -14.12 14.24
N ASN A 55 6.49 -15.09 13.73
CA ASN A 55 5.82 -16.13 14.52
C ASN A 55 6.12 -17.55 14.02
N GLY A 56 5.64 -18.55 14.77
CA GLY A 56 5.65 -19.95 14.40
C GLY A 56 7.04 -20.56 14.15
N PHE A 57 7.05 -21.71 13.48
CA PHE A 57 8.30 -22.47 13.22
C PHE A 57 9.16 -21.84 12.11
N LEU A 58 8.59 -20.98 11.24
CA LEU A 58 9.32 -20.24 10.20
C LEU A 58 9.95 -18.93 10.74
N LYS A 59 9.79 -18.62 12.02
CA LYS A 59 10.30 -17.39 12.60
C LYS A 59 11.80 -17.19 12.37
N GLY A 60 12.13 -16.05 11.78
CA GLY A 60 13.50 -15.64 11.48
C GLY A 60 13.89 -15.82 10.01
N ASN A 61 13.18 -16.66 9.25
CA ASN A 61 13.36 -16.74 7.81
C ASN A 61 12.76 -15.48 7.14
N ASN A 62 13.31 -15.07 6.02
CA ASN A 62 12.73 -14.00 5.24
C ASN A 62 11.68 -14.52 4.24
N LEU A 63 10.87 -13.63 3.68
CA LEU A 63 9.77 -13.99 2.79
C LEU A 63 10.27 -14.73 1.54
N GLN A 64 11.40 -14.34 0.97
CA GLN A 64 11.97 -14.98 -0.21
C GLN A 64 12.46 -16.41 0.07
N GLU A 65 13.10 -16.63 1.24
CA GLU A 65 13.52 -17.98 1.68
C GLU A 65 12.33 -18.93 1.84
N ILE A 66 11.19 -18.44 2.36
CA ILE A 66 10.00 -19.28 2.51
C ILE A 66 9.28 -19.52 1.18
N ILE A 67 9.30 -18.56 0.24
CA ILE A 67 8.80 -18.78 -1.14
C ILE A 67 9.66 -19.84 -1.85
N GLU A 68 10.99 -19.81 -1.69
CA GLU A 68 11.89 -20.79 -2.29
C GLU A 68 11.60 -22.22 -1.83
N VAL A 69 11.20 -22.40 -0.57
CA VAL A 69 10.93 -23.73 0.01
C VAL A 69 9.52 -24.20 -0.28
N TYR A 70 8.52 -23.33 -0.16
CA TYR A 70 7.10 -23.72 -0.19
C TYR A 70 6.39 -23.40 -1.51
N MET A 71 7.00 -22.59 -2.37
CA MET A 71 6.52 -22.29 -3.73
C MET A 71 5.01 -22.01 -3.78
N GLY A 72 4.27 -22.76 -4.59
CA GLY A 72 2.82 -22.64 -4.76
C GLY A 72 2.02 -22.89 -3.49
N ASP A 73 2.47 -23.73 -2.56
CA ASP A 73 1.79 -23.94 -1.28
C ASP A 73 1.71 -22.65 -0.46
N LEU A 74 2.71 -21.77 -0.61
CA LEU A 74 2.73 -20.47 0.10
C LEU A 74 1.99 -19.38 -0.66
N VAL A 75 2.28 -19.20 -1.96
CA VAL A 75 1.83 -18.03 -2.71
C VAL A 75 0.74 -18.33 -3.74
N GLY A 76 0.45 -19.58 -4.05
CA GLY A 76 -0.38 -20.07 -5.16
C GLY A 76 0.46 -20.51 -6.36
N GLU A 77 0.06 -21.58 -7.04
CA GLU A 77 0.80 -22.12 -8.18
C GLU A 77 0.89 -21.10 -9.32
N SER A 78 -0.22 -20.49 -9.70
CA SER A 78 -0.25 -19.47 -10.76
C SER A 78 0.54 -18.21 -10.40
N VAL A 79 0.51 -17.81 -9.13
CA VAL A 79 1.32 -16.68 -8.63
C VAL A 79 2.80 -17.04 -8.68
N PHE A 80 3.18 -18.25 -8.26
CA PHE A 80 4.56 -18.70 -8.32
C PHE A 80 5.06 -18.85 -9.78
N GLU A 81 4.24 -19.38 -10.68
CA GLU A 81 4.58 -19.45 -12.11
C GLU A 81 4.82 -18.07 -12.73
N ARG A 82 4.02 -17.07 -12.33
CA ARG A 82 4.10 -15.69 -12.85
C ARG A 82 5.26 -14.88 -12.28
N TYR A 83 5.54 -15.02 -10.98
CA TYR A 83 6.46 -14.14 -10.25
C TYR A 83 7.72 -14.84 -9.73
N GLY A 84 7.77 -16.18 -9.76
CA GLY A 84 8.90 -16.96 -9.23
C GLY A 84 9.14 -16.66 -7.75
N LEU A 85 10.36 -16.29 -7.40
CA LEU A 85 10.74 -15.95 -6.03
C LEU A 85 10.38 -14.52 -5.62
N ALA A 86 9.95 -13.68 -6.57
CA ALA A 86 9.53 -12.32 -6.27
C ALA A 86 8.13 -12.30 -5.67
N PHE A 87 7.98 -11.74 -4.48
CA PHE A 87 6.66 -11.53 -3.89
C PHE A 87 5.93 -10.41 -4.64
N PRO A 88 4.68 -10.61 -5.10
CA PRO A 88 4.05 -9.74 -6.09
C PRO A 88 3.55 -8.39 -5.57
N LEU A 89 3.57 -8.16 -4.26
CA LEU A 89 3.02 -6.98 -3.61
C LEU A 89 4.02 -6.29 -2.67
N LEU A 90 3.84 -4.99 -2.49
CA LEU A 90 4.39 -4.24 -1.37
C LEU A 90 3.22 -3.61 -0.62
N LEU A 91 3.09 -3.95 0.67
CA LEU A 91 2.05 -3.43 1.53
C LEU A 91 2.66 -2.51 2.58
N LYS A 92 2.11 -1.31 2.67
CA LYS A 92 2.61 -0.25 3.55
C LYS A 92 1.50 0.37 4.38
N TYR A 93 1.88 0.91 5.52
CA TYR A 93 1.11 1.91 6.24
C TYR A 93 1.86 3.23 6.19
N LEU A 94 1.24 4.28 5.65
CA LEU A 94 1.79 5.63 5.57
C LEU A 94 1.10 6.54 6.58
N ASP A 95 1.88 7.40 7.25
CA ASP A 95 1.34 8.44 8.12
C ASP A 95 2.02 9.78 7.83
N CYS A 96 1.24 10.72 7.31
CA CYS A 96 1.72 11.99 6.78
C CYS A 96 1.53 13.10 7.80
N GLU A 97 2.59 13.48 8.54
CA GLU A 97 2.61 14.69 9.35
C GLU A 97 2.82 15.95 8.51
N ASP A 98 3.40 15.80 7.31
CA ASP A 98 3.55 16.85 6.31
C ASP A 98 3.20 16.28 4.93
N ARG A 99 3.16 17.13 3.90
CA ARG A 99 2.84 16.74 2.53
C ARG A 99 3.90 15.79 1.96
N VAL A 100 3.47 14.72 1.32
CA VAL A 100 4.31 13.88 0.45
C VAL A 100 4.61 14.67 -0.83
N SER A 101 5.71 14.40 -1.53
CA SER A 101 5.98 15.05 -2.83
C SER A 101 4.87 14.76 -3.83
N VAL A 102 4.59 15.71 -4.72
CA VAL A 102 3.81 15.44 -5.92
C VAL A 102 4.63 14.52 -6.82
N GLN A 103 4.06 13.42 -7.22
CA GLN A 103 4.76 12.32 -7.89
C GLN A 103 3.89 11.59 -8.90
N VAL A 104 4.54 10.83 -9.76
CA VAL A 104 3.92 9.87 -10.68
C VAL A 104 4.79 8.61 -10.73
N HIS A 105 4.17 7.49 -11.02
CA HIS A 105 4.85 6.21 -11.19
C HIS A 105 4.77 5.75 -12.64
N PRO A 106 5.85 5.17 -13.21
CA PRO A 106 5.81 4.62 -14.56
C PRO A 106 4.94 3.37 -14.62
N GLY A 107 4.30 3.13 -15.77
CA GLY A 107 3.67 1.84 -16.10
C GLY A 107 4.70 0.76 -16.41
N ASP A 108 4.25 -0.49 -16.56
CA ASP A 108 5.13 -1.66 -16.72
C ASP A 108 6.10 -1.52 -17.90
N GLU A 109 5.64 -1.09 -19.07
CA GLU A 109 6.50 -0.94 -20.25
C GLU A 109 7.63 0.07 -20.03
N LEU A 110 7.29 1.25 -19.51
CA LEU A 110 8.26 2.31 -19.25
C LEU A 110 9.21 1.94 -18.10
N ALA A 111 8.71 1.26 -17.08
CA ALA A 111 9.52 0.77 -15.96
C ALA A 111 10.48 -0.34 -16.41
N ALA A 112 10.05 -1.25 -17.25
CA ALA A 112 10.89 -2.30 -17.84
C ALA A 112 12.01 -1.68 -18.71
N GLU A 113 11.66 -0.72 -19.57
CA GLU A 113 12.63 -0.04 -20.44
C GLU A 113 13.71 0.72 -19.66
N ARG A 114 13.29 1.49 -18.63
CA ARG A 114 14.19 2.43 -17.95
C ARG A 114 14.90 1.87 -16.73
N HIS A 115 14.28 0.89 -16.08
CA HIS A 115 14.72 0.42 -14.77
C HIS A 115 14.85 -1.11 -14.69
N GLY A 116 14.45 -1.86 -15.73
CA GLY A 116 14.41 -3.32 -15.70
C GLY A 116 13.46 -3.85 -14.62
N SER A 117 12.35 -3.13 -14.37
CA SER A 117 11.43 -3.37 -13.26
C SER A 117 9.98 -3.36 -13.74
N CYS A 118 9.04 -3.67 -12.84
CA CYS A 118 7.61 -3.50 -13.09
C CYS A 118 7.18 -2.05 -12.84
N GLY A 119 5.99 -1.71 -13.30
CA GLY A 119 5.31 -0.45 -13.01
C GLY A 119 4.85 -0.37 -11.55
N LYS A 120 4.22 0.77 -11.20
CA LYS A 120 3.69 0.96 -9.86
C LYS A 120 2.25 1.49 -9.92
N SER A 121 1.32 0.54 -10.01
CA SER A 121 -0.08 0.79 -9.70
C SER A 121 -0.32 0.48 -8.24
N GLU A 122 -1.15 1.30 -7.57
CA GLU A 122 -1.38 1.20 -6.14
C GLU A 122 -2.83 1.51 -5.78
N MET A 123 -3.25 1.06 -4.61
CA MET A 123 -4.49 1.53 -4.00
C MET A 123 -4.21 2.13 -2.63
N TRP A 124 -5.03 3.11 -2.26
CA TRP A 124 -5.05 3.70 -0.93
C TRP A 124 -6.38 3.46 -0.24
N TYR A 125 -6.30 2.97 0.99
CA TYR A 125 -7.40 3.03 1.94
C TYR A 125 -7.07 4.09 2.98
N VAL A 126 -7.92 5.10 3.12
CA VAL A 126 -7.74 6.16 4.13
C VAL A 126 -8.07 5.60 5.51
N ALA A 127 -7.02 5.26 6.26
CA ALA A 127 -7.16 4.68 7.60
C ALA A 127 -7.49 5.74 8.65
N ASP A 128 -6.99 6.98 8.45
CA ASP A 128 -7.34 8.14 9.26
C ASP A 128 -7.12 9.44 8.47
N ALA A 129 -7.92 10.46 8.78
CA ALA A 129 -7.79 11.79 8.20
C ALA A 129 -8.19 12.85 9.22
N ALA A 130 -7.34 13.87 9.41
CA ALA A 130 -7.71 15.04 10.21
C ALA A 130 -8.87 15.81 9.55
N PRO A 131 -9.63 16.61 10.31
CA PRO A 131 -10.65 17.47 9.73
C PRO A 131 -10.08 18.33 8.60
N ASP A 132 -10.80 18.39 7.48
CA ASP A 132 -10.42 19.14 6.27
C ASP A 132 -9.16 18.66 5.54
N SER A 133 -8.62 17.51 5.89
CA SER A 133 -7.50 16.89 5.16
C SER A 133 -7.88 16.61 3.71
N GLU A 134 -6.90 16.74 2.85
CA GLU A 134 -7.02 16.50 1.42
C GLU A 134 -5.83 15.68 0.91
N ILE A 135 -6.03 15.03 -0.23
CA ILE A 135 -4.99 14.42 -1.05
C ILE A 135 -5.02 15.09 -2.42
N PHE A 136 -4.03 14.84 -3.25
CA PHE A 136 -4.01 15.37 -4.61
C PHE A 136 -4.02 14.20 -5.59
N ILE A 137 -4.95 14.20 -6.56
CA ILE A 137 -5.06 13.17 -7.61
C ILE A 137 -5.46 13.84 -8.92
N GLY A 138 -4.62 13.68 -9.95
CA GLY A 138 -4.86 14.22 -11.28
C GLY A 138 -4.73 15.74 -11.33
N PHE A 139 -5.26 16.31 -12.39
CA PHE A 139 -5.23 17.75 -12.68
C PHE A 139 -6.58 18.43 -12.44
N LYS A 140 -6.56 19.71 -12.10
CA LYS A 140 -7.77 20.54 -11.97
C LYS A 140 -8.46 20.73 -13.32
N ASP A 141 -7.68 20.99 -14.35
CA ASP A 141 -8.17 21.06 -15.73
C ASP A 141 -8.03 19.68 -16.38
N LYS A 142 -9.17 19.07 -16.71
CA LYS A 142 -9.24 17.76 -17.38
C LYS A 142 -8.71 17.77 -18.82
N ASN A 143 -8.49 18.94 -19.39
CA ASN A 143 -7.99 19.13 -20.75
C ASN A 143 -6.55 19.66 -20.77
N ILE A 144 -5.85 19.67 -19.65
CA ILE A 144 -4.46 20.14 -19.56
C ILE A 144 -3.60 19.40 -20.58
N THR A 145 -2.84 20.14 -21.37
CA THR A 145 -1.92 19.56 -22.33
C THR A 145 -0.55 19.28 -21.72
N ARG A 146 0.23 18.43 -22.40
CA ARG A 146 1.63 18.15 -22.02
C ARG A 146 2.46 19.44 -21.96
N GLU A 147 2.25 20.34 -22.91
CA GLU A 147 2.95 21.63 -23.02
C GLU A 147 2.61 22.55 -21.85
N GLU A 148 1.35 22.64 -21.46
CA GLU A 148 0.89 23.42 -20.31
C GLU A 148 1.45 22.87 -18.99
N TYR A 149 1.48 21.54 -18.84
CA TYR A 149 2.14 20.90 -17.69
C TYR A 149 3.63 21.26 -17.64
N ILE A 150 4.37 21.11 -18.75
CA ILE A 150 5.81 21.44 -18.82
C ILE A 150 6.02 22.91 -18.45
N ALA A 151 5.18 23.82 -18.96
CA ALA A 151 5.26 25.24 -18.62
C ALA A 151 5.01 25.47 -17.12
N ALA A 152 3.99 24.84 -16.54
CA ALA A 152 3.69 24.96 -15.11
C ALA A 152 4.84 24.43 -14.21
N VAL A 153 5.48 23.33 -14.61
CA VAL A 153 6.67 22.80 -13.91
C VAL A 153 7.82 23.80 -13.98
N ALA A 154 8.13 24.35 -15.17
CA ALA A 154 9.20 25.31 -15.38
C ALA A 154 9.00 26.62 -14.58
N GLU A 155 7.74 27.02 -14.38
CA GLU A 155 7.33 28.21 -13.63
C GLU A 155 7.13 27.96 -12.12
N GLY A 156 7.33 26.71 -11.66
CA GLY A 156 7.13 26.31 -10.25
C GLY A 156 5.67 26.32 -9.80
N ARG A 157 4.70 26.21 -10.72
CA ARG A 157 3.25 26.28 -10.49
C ARG A 157 2.58 24.90 -10.42
N VAL A 158 3.30 23.82 -10.12
CA VAL A 158 2.73 22.47 -10.03
C VAL A 158 1.57 22.41 -9.04
N ALA A 159 1.69 23.06 -7.89
CA ALA A 159 0.64 23.12 -6.87
C ALA A 159 -0.67 23.77 -7.37
N ASP A 160 -0.58 24.65 -8.37
CA ASP A 160 -1.74 25.36 -8.90
C ASP A 160 -2.58 24.50 -9.85
N ILE A 161 -1.96 23.49 -10.48
CA ILE A 161 -2.58 22.67 -11.52
C ILE A 161 -3.08 21.31 -11.03
N ILE A 162 -2.60 20.80 -9.87
CA ILE A 162 -3.02 19.50 -9.32
C ILE A 162 -4.35 19.62 -8.60
N GLN A 163 -5.20 18.56 -8.69
CA GLN A 163 -6.54 18.53 -8.13
C GLN A 163 -6.53 18.13 -6.66
N PRO A 164 -6.95 19.03 -5.72
CA PRO A 164 -7.18 18.63 -4.33
C PRO A 164 -8.48 17.84 -4.20
N VAL A 165 -8.46 16.82 -3.35
CA VAL A 165 -9.60 15.92 -3.08
C VAL A 165 -9.74 15.80 -1.57
N LYS A 166 -10.86 16.25 -1.03
CA LYS A 166 -11.15 16.07 0.40
C LYS A 166 -11.36 14.58 0.70
N VAL A 167 -10.78 14.14 1.81
CA VAL A 167 -10.83 12.75 2.24
C VAL A 167 -11.25 12.62 3.69
N LYS A 168 -11.80 11.46 3.99
CA LYS A 168 -12.14 11.02 5.35
C LYS A 168 -11.79 9.55 5.50
N ARG A 169 -11.69 9.11 6.74
CA ARG A 169 -11.55 7.68 7.05
C ARG A 169 -12.56 6.84 6.29
N GLY A 170 -12.10 5.76 5.69
CA GLY A 170 -12.91 4.83 4.89
C GLY A 170 -12.98 5.17 3.41
N ASP A 171 -12.46 6.32 2.96
CA ASP A 171 -12.33 6.56 1.53
C ASP A 171 -11.28 5.63 0.92
N ALA A 172 -11.54 5.19 -0.32
CA ALA A 172 -10.63 4.33 -1.06
C ALA A 172 -10.38 4.86 -2.48
N PHE A 173 -9.15 4.67 -2.95
CA PHE A 173 -8.71 5.12 -4.27
C PHE A 173 -7.85 4.03 -4.92
N TYR A 174 -8.06 3.80 -6.20
CA TYR A 174 -7.11 3.08 -7.05
C TYR A 174 -6.33 4.10 -7.84
N ILE A 175 -5.03 4.08 -7.72
CA ILE A 175 -4.09 4.99 -8.38
C ILE A 175 -3.32 4.17 -9.42
N PRO A 176 -3.81 4.06 -10.66
CA PRO A 176 -3.05 3.40 -11.71
C PRO A 176 -1.74 4.13 -11.98
N ALA A 177 -0.72 3.39 -12.41
CA ALA A 177 0.50 3.99 -12.93
C ALA A 177 0.18 5.09 -13.94
N GLY A 178 0.96 6.18 -13.95
CA GLY A 178 0.68 7.37 -14.78
C GLY A 178 -0.16 8.44 -14.08
N THR A 179 -0.87 8.13 -13.01
CA THR A 179 -1.66 9.13 -12.28
C THR A 179 -0.75 10.02 -11.44
N ILE A 180 -0.82 11.34 -11.65
CA ILE A 180 -0.16 12.31 -10.76
C ILE A 180 -0.90 12.37 -9.43
N HIS A 181 -0.16 12.28 -8.31
CA HIS A 181 -0.78 12.22 -6.98
C HIS A 181 0.14 12.72 -5.87
N SER A 182 -0.44 12.98 -4.69
CA SER A 182 0.28 13.31 -3.46
C SER A 182 -0.64 13.12 -2.25
N LEU A 183 -0.08 12.67 -1.13
CA LEU A 183 -0.73 12.71 0.19
C LEU A 183 -0.41 14.02 0.90
N SER A 184 -1.33 14.50 1.70
CA SER A 184 -1.17 15.75 2.44
C SER A 184 -1.14 15.54 3.95
N HIS A 185 -0.90 16.61 4.67
CA HIS A 185 -0.85 16.63 6.13
C HIS A 185 -2.09 16.03 6.78
N GLY A 186 -1.88 15.22 7.80
CA GLY A 186 -2.93 14.64 8.63
C GLY A 186 -3.68 13.47 8.01
N VAL A 187 -3.15 12.90 6.92
CA VAL A 187 -3.71 11.71 6.27
C VAL A 187 -2.84 10.49 6.59
N SER A 188 -3.50 9.40 7.00
CA SER A 188 -2.86 8.09 7.11
C SER A 188 -3.54 7.12 6.16
N VAL A 189 -2.76 6.38 5.36
CA VAL A 189 -3.29 5.40 4.40
C VAL A 189 -2.65 4.03 4.57
N ILE A 190 -3.40 3.00 4.24
CA ILE A 190 -2.88 1.68 3.92
C ILE A 190 -2.73 1.65 2.41
N GLU A 191 -1.49 1.42 1.95
CA GLU A 191 -1.13 1.35 0.55
C GLU A 191 -0.81 -0.08 0.16
N ILE A 192 -1.48 -0.58 -0.87
CA ILE A 192 -1.22 -1.88 -1.49
C ILE A 192 -0.81 -1.61 -2.92
N GLN A 193 0.36 -2.09 -3.33
CA GLN A 193 0.98 -1.74 -4.61
C GLN A 193 1.75 -2.88 -5.24
N GLN A 194 2.08 -2.74 -6.52
CA GLN A 194 3.07 -3.58 -7.18
C GLN A 194 4.42 -3.51 -6.43
N PRO A 195 5.27 -4.56 -6.49
CA PRO A 195 6.45 -4.72 -5.64
C PRO A 195 7.63 -3.88 -6.13
N VAL A 196 7.50 -2.56 -6.11
CA VAL A 196 8.52 -1.63 -6.58
C VAL A 196 8.50 -0.33 -5.77
N ASP A 197 9.66 0.35 -5.69
CA ASP A 197 9.81 1.64 -5.00
C ASP A 197 10.36 2.72 -5.96
N ILE A 198 9.84 2.75 -7.21
CA ILE A 198 10.22 3.73 -8.24
C ILE A 198 9.23 4.89 -8.18
N THR A 199 9.76 6.09 -8.00
CA THR A 199 8.97 7.33 -7.92
C THR A 199 9.62 8.43 -8.76
N TYR A 200 8.86 8.99 -9.70
CA TYR A 200 9.23 10.23 -10.37
C TYR A 200 8.66 11.40 -9.61
N ARG A 201 9.52 12.06 -8.82
CA ARG A 201 9.16 13.23 -8.01
C ARG A 201 9.09 14.46 -8.90
N ILE A 202 7.92 15.11 -8.92
CA ILE A 202 7.65 16.28 -9.77
C ILE A 202 7.85 17.57 -8.97
N PHE A 203 7.35 17.61 -7.74
CA PHE A 203 7.42 18.78 -6.89
C PHE A 203 7.49 18.38 -5.42
N ASP A 204 8.35 19.00 -4.64
CA ASP A 204 8.57 18.68 -3.22
C ASP A 204 8.28 19.83 -2.26
N TRP A 205 7.32 20.68 -2.60
CA TRP A 205 6.85 21.81 -1.76
C TRP A 205 7.99 22.77 -1.36
N ASN A 206 9.05 22.85 -2.16
CA ASN A 206 10.26 23.65 -1.90
C ASN A 206 10.97 23.29 -0.59
N ARG A 207 10.80 22.05 -0.09
CA ARG A 207 11.46 21.59 1.13
C ARG A 207 12.93 21.37 0.94
N VAL A 208 13.65 21.56 2.05
CA VAL A 208 15.06 21.19 2.19
C VAL A 208 15.22 20.33 3.44
N ASP A 209 16.23 19.47 3.45
CA ASP A 209 16.62 18.69 4.62
C ASP A 209 17.34 19.59 5.68
N GLU A 210 17.77 19.00 6.77
CA GLU A 210 18.49 19.68 7.86
C GLU A 210 19.82 20.32 7.41
N ASN A 211 20.36 19.90 6.23
CA ASN A 211 21.57 20.42 5.63
C ASN A 211 21.27 21.47 4.54
N GLY A 212 20.00 21.87 4.36
CA GLY A 212 19.57 22.81 3.34
C GLY A 212 19.52 22.23 1.92
N LYS A 213 19.56 20.90 1.76
CA LYS A 213 19.54 20.24 0.45
C LYS A 213 18.12 19.80 0.08
N SER A 214 17.67 20.17 -1.12
CA SER A 214 16.43 19.69 -1.71
C SER A 214 16.56 18.24 -2.20
N ARG A 215 15.46 17.47 -2.18
CA ARG A 215 15.40 16.17 -2.83
C ARG A 215 15.44 16.33 -4.35
N GLU A 216 16.00 15.34 -5.03
CA GLU A 216 16.05 15.31 -6.49
C GLU A 216 14.63 15.29 -7.09
N LEU A 217 14.44 16.06 -8.16
CA LEU A 217 13.22 16.06 -8.97
C LEU A 217 13.47 15.32 -10.28
N HIS A 218 12.46 14.58 -10.73
CA HIS A 218 12.50 13.72 -11.91
C HIS A 218 11.53 14.25 -12.98
N THR A 219 11.50 15.58 -13.18
CA THR A 219 10.50 16.25 -14.01
C THR A 219 10.52 15.80 -15.47
N ALA A 220 11.71 15.50 -16.02
CA ALA A 220 11.84 14.99 -17.38
C ALA A 220 11.28 13.56 -17.54
N GLN A 221 11.57 12.67 -16.57
CA GLN A 221 11.06 11.30 -16.57
C GLN A 221 9.55 11.29 -16.34
N ALA A 222 9.03 12.18 -15.50
CA ALA A 222 7.61 12.27 -15.15
C ALA A 222 6.74 12.60 -16.36
N VAL A 223 7.19 13.48 -17.25
CA VAL A 223 6.43 13.86 -18.48
C VAL A 223 6.02 12.65 -19.32
N ASP A 224 6.90 11.66 -19.41
CA ASP A 224 6.64 10.46 -20.23
C ASP A 224 5.76 9.43 -19.50
N ALA A 225 5.72 9.50 -18.18
CA ALA A 225 4.94 8.59 -17.35
C ALA A 225 3.50 9.07 -17.12
N ILE A 226 3.22 10.40 -17.21
CA ILE A 226 1.93 10.96 -16.85
C ILE A 226 0.84 10.55 -17.84
N ASP A 227 -0.25 10.01 -17.31
CA ASP A 227 -1.54 9.91 -17.96
C ASP A 227 -2.34 11.20 -17.70
N PHE A 228 -2.46 12.05 -18.72
CA PHE A 228 -3.16 13.33 -18.63
C PHE A 228 -4.69 13.19 -18.58
N GLU A 229 -5.22 12.00 -18.83
CA GLU A 229 -6.66 11.72 -18.75
C GLU A 229 -7.10 11.23 -17.36
N SER A 230 -6.15 10.86 -16.50
CA SER A 230 -6.44 10.35 -15.17
C SER A 230 -7.03 11.43 -14.26
N THR A 231 -8.15 11.13 -13.60
CA THR A 231 -8.89 12.07 -12.74
C THR A 231 -9.15 11.50 -11.35
N ALA A 232 -9.40 12.38 -10.38
CA ALA A 232 -9.79 11.96 -9.04
C ALA A 232 -11.06 11.10 -9.03
N ASP A 233 -12.03 11.39 -9.91
CA ASP A 233 -13.28 10.64 -10.01
C ASP A 233 -13.04 9.22 -10.54
N SER A 234 -12.14 9.05 -11.52
CA SER A 234 -11.79 7.72 -12.06
C SER A 234 -11.01 6.87 -11.05
N CYS A 235 -10.27 7.51 -10.12
CA CYS A 235 -9.50 6.83 -9.08
C CYS A 235 -10.35 6.45 -7.87
N ARG A 236 -11.36 7.25 -7.50
CA ARG A 236 -12.18 7.00 -6.29
C ARG A 236 -12.97 5.70 -6.43
N ARG A 237 -13.00 4.93 -5.36
CA ARG A 237 -13.78 3.69 -5.26
C ARG A 237 -14.93 3.86 -4.29
N THR A 238 -16.11 3.37 -4.70
CA THR A 238 -17.32 3.37 -3.87
C THR A 238 -17.67 1.94 -3.52
N TYR A 239 -17.86 1.66 -2.25
CA TYR A 239 -18.23 0.36 -1.72
C TYR A 239 -19.17 0.53 -0.52
N ILE A 240 -20.00 -0.47 -0.25
CA ILE A 240 -20.92 -0.47 0.88
C ILE A 240 -20.60 -1.70 1.73
N PRO A 241 -19.94 -1.54 2.90
CA PRO A 241 -19.58 -2.67 3.75
C PRO A 241 -20.80 -3.46 4.21
N GLU A 242 -20.74 -4.78 4.11
CA GLU A 242 -21.72 -5.72 4.67
C GLU A 242 -21.06 -6.55 5.77
N ASP A 243 -21.81 -6.85 6.85
CA ASP A 243 -21.28 -7.68 7.92
C ASP A 243 -21.00 -9.10 7.43
N ASN A 244 -19.82 -9.60 7.77
CA ASN A 244 -19.34 -10.96 7.50
C ASN A 244 -19.27 -11.34 6.01
N LYS A 245 -19.23 -10.32 5.12
CA LYS A 245 -19.04 -10.51 3.68
C LYS A 245 -17.88 -9.68 3.17
N ALA A 246 -17.09 -10.27 2.27
CA ALA A 246 -16.11 -9.51 1.52
C ALA A 246 -16.81 -8.68 0.45
N VAL A 247 -16.53 -7.38 0.44
CA VAL A 247 -17.05 -6.42 -0.53
C VAL A 247 -15.89 -5.87 -1.33
N GLU A 248 -15.89 -6.10 -2.64
CA GLU A 248 -14.83 -5.64 -3.54
C GLU A 248 -14.69 -4.12 -3.49
N MET A 249 -13.47 -3.65 -3.32
CA MET A 249 -13.09 -2.24 -3.35
C MET A 249 -12.28 -1.92 -4.60
N VAL A 250 -11.28 -2.74 -4.88
CA VAL A 250 -10.39 -2.62 -6.04
C VAL A 250 -10.13 -4.01 -6.60
N LYS A 251 -10.29 -4.15 -7.90
CA LYS A 251 -9.80 -5.29 -8.68
C LYS A 251 -9.06 -4.75 -9.89
N CYS A 252 -7.82 -5.16 -10.07
CA CYS A 252 -6.96 -4.79 -11.18
C CYS A 252 -6.08 -5.98 -11.59
N ASP A 253 -5.23 -5.81 -12.59
CA ASP A 253 -4.36 -6.89 -13.12
C ASP A 253 -3.28 -7.37 -12.12
N TYR A 254 -3.11 -6.66 -11.00
CA TYR A 254 -2.04 -6.90 -10.04
C TYR A 254 -2.54 -7.43 -8.71
N PHE A 255 -3.74 -7.05 -8.30
CA PHE A 255 -4.33 -7.48 -7.02
C PHE A 255 -5.83 -7.22 -6.97
N THR A 256 -6.48 -7.96 -6.09
CA THR A 256 -7.85 -7.70 -5.63
C THR A 256 -7.80 -7.32 -4.15
N THR A 257 -8.54 -6.27 -3.76
CA THR A 257 -8.69 -5.87 -2.36
C THR A 257 -10.16 -5.70 -2.02
N ASN A 258 -10.59 -6.38 -0.97
CA ASN A 258 -11.93 -6.35 -0.44
C ASN A 258 -11.97 -5.67 0.94
N MET A 259 -13.11 -5.06 1.26
CA MET A 259 -13.48 -4.70 2.63
C MET A 259 -14.19 -5.89 3.27
N LEU A 260 -13.77 -6.30 4.45
CA LEU A 260 -14.41 -7.32 5.26
C LEU A 260 -14.69 -6.80 6.67
N ARG A 261 -15.97 -6.55 6.97
CA ARG A 261 -16.40 -6.18 8.32
C ARG A 261 -16.85 -7.41 9.08
N VAL A 262 -16.05 -7.84 10.06
CA VAL A 262 -16.38 -8.98 10.92
C VAL A 262 -17.21 -8.49 12.10
N ASN A 263 -18.39 -9.11 12.28
CA ASN A 263 -19.29 -8.88 13.40
C ASN A 263 -19.74 -10.27 13.92
N GLY A 264 -19.13 -10.74 14.99
CA GLY A 264 -19.25 -12.11 15.49
C GLY A 264 -18.32 -13.07 14.75
N THR A 265 -18.81 -13.85 13.80
CA THR A 265 -18.00 -14.80 13.03
C THR A 265 -18.23 -14.64 11.53
N ALA A 266 -17.14 -14.60 10.77
CA ALA A 266 -17.15 -14.61 9.31
C ALA A 266 -16.35 -15.83 8.81
N GLU A 267 -16.97 -16.63 7.95
CA GLU A 267 -16.34 -17.79 7.31
C GLU A 267 -15.84 -17.41 5.91
N ARG A 268 -14.63 -17.86 5.57
CA ARG A 268 -14.02 -17.64 4.26
C ARG A 268 -13.56 -18.98 3.69
N ASP A 269 -13.98 -19.27 2.46
CA ASP A 269 -13.59 -20.45 1.69
C ASP A 269 -12.66 -19.98 0.57
N TYR A 270 -11.40 -20.37 0.64
CA TYR A 270 -10.34 -20.08 -0.34
C TYR A 270 -9.94 -21.31 -1.18
N CYS A 271 -10.66 -22.43 -1.10
CA CYS A 271 -10.34 -23.66 -1.85
C CYS A 271 -10.22 -23.48 -3.37
N LYS A 272 -10.80 -22.39 -3.91
CA LYS A 272 -10.74 -22.05 -5.35
C LYS A 272 -9.82 -20.88 -5.66
N LEU A 273 -9.25 -20.26 -4.63
CA LEU A 273 -8.32 -19.14 -4.79
C LEU A 273 -6.90 -19.69 -4.85
N ASP A 274 -6.28 -19.61 -6.00
CA ASP A 274 -4.88 -20.02 -6.18
C ASP A 274 -3.94 -18.85 -5.84
N SER A 275 -4.00 -18.41 -4.59
CA SER A 275 -3.23 -17.28 -4.06
C SER A 275 -3.18 -17.28 -2.54
N PHE A 276 -2.15 -16.65 -2.00
CA PHE A 276 -2.13 -16.21 -0.60
C PHE A 276 -3.21 -15.15 -0.35
N VAL A 277 -3.61 -14.98 0.92
CA VAL A 277 -4.48 -13.88 1.35
C VAL A 277 -3.78 -13.05 2.43
N ILE A 278 -3.75 -11.73 2.28
CA ILE A 278 -3.28 -10.82 3.31
C ILE A 278 -4.48 -10.15 3.98
N TYR A 279 -4.56 -10.26 5.30
CA TYR A 279 -5.47 -9.46 6.10
C TYR A 279 -4.73 -8.29 6.76
N VAL A 280 -5.28 -7.09 6.57
CA VAL A 280 -4.86 -5.88 7.28
C VAL A 280 -5.97 -5.48 8.23
N CYS A 281 -5.72 -5.47 9.53
CA CYS A 281 -6.70 -5.01 10.50
C CYS A 281 -6.68 -3.49 10.60
N VAL A 282 -7.74 -2.86 10.09
CA VAL A 282 -7.92 -1.40 10.13
C VAL A 282 -8.43 -0.96 11.50
N GLU A 283 -9.37 -1.72 12.06
CA GLU A 283 -10.01 -1.40 13.33
C GLU A 283 -10.48 -2.67 14.04
N GLY A 284 -10.44 -2.67 15.38
CA GLY A 284 -10.92 -3.76 16.20
C GLY A 284 -9.92 -4.90 16.35
N GLU A 285 -10.45 -6.11 16.54
CA GLU A 285 -9.67 -7.31 16.79
C GLU A 285 -10.44 -8.55 16.37
N VAL A 286 -9.73 -9.52 15.78
CA VAL A 286 -10.26 -10.86 15.46
C VAL A 286 -9.27 -11.94 15.86
N VAL A 287 -9.79 -13.13 16.15
CA VAL A 287 -9.08 -14.39 16.14
C VAL A 287 -9.29 -15.02 14.78
N ILE A 288 -8.22 -15.36 14.11
CA ILE A 288 -8.19 -16.05 12.82
C ILE A 288 -7.86 -17.51 13.11
N ASP A 289 -8.72 -18.42 12.74
CA ASP A 289 -8.44 -19.86 12.68
C ASP A 289 -8.31 -20.28 11.23
N ALA A 290 -7.14 -20.75 10.87
CA ALA A 290 -6.80 -21.27 9.55
C ALA A 290 -6.37 -22.72 9.68
N ASP A 291 -7.25 -23.63 9.31
CA ASP A 291 -7.05 -25.09 9.41
C ASP A 291 -6.61 -25.55 10.83
N GLY A 292 -7.21 -24.98 11.89
CA GLY A 292 -6.89 -25.29 13.27
C GLY A 292 -5.69 -24.55 13.85
N ASN A 293 -5.12 -23.58 13.11
CA ASN A 293 -4.05 -22.73 13.59
C ASN A 293 -4.59 -21.35 13.92
N GLU A 294 -4.67 -21.04 15.21
CA GLU A 294 -5.23 -19.76 15.68
C GLU A 294 -4.17 -18.67 15.79
N GLU A 295 -4.49 -17.49 15.28
CA GLU A 295 -3.73 -16.25 15.45
C GLU A 295 -4.67 -15.08 15.72
N ARG A 296 -4.23 -14.17 16.58
CA ARG A 296 -5.01 -12.97 16.93
C ARG A 296 -4.53 -11.77 16.14
N LEU A 297 -5.40 -11.09 15.41
CA LEU A 297 -5.09 -9.92 14.59
C LEU A 297 -5.78 -8.67 15.17
N LYS A 298 -5.01 -7.61 15.44
CA LYS A 298 -5.45 -6.34 16.01
C LYS A 298 -5.24 -5.18 15.06
N SER A 299 -5.96 -4.09 15.32
CA SER A 299 -5.79 -2.83 14.59
C SER A 299 -4.32 -2.44 14.40
N GLY A 300 -3.95 -2.11 13.16
CA GLY A 300 -2.59 -1.78 12.74
C GLY A 300 -1.70 -2.99 12.45
N GLU A 301 -2.18 -4.23 12.61
CA GLU A 301 -1.42 -5.44 12.32
C GLU A 301 -1.79 -6.03 10.97
N VAL A 302 -0.88 -6.84 10.43
CA VAL A 302 -1.00 -7.55 9.15
C VAL A 302 -0.65 -9.01 9.35
N ILE A 303 -1.37 -9.90 8.66
CA ILE A 303 -1.11 -11.33 8.63
C ILE A 303 -1.34 -11.87 7.23
N MET A 304 -0.53 -12.85 6.83
CA MET A 304 -0.66 -13.56 5.56
C MET A 304 -1.16 -14.98 5.82
N ILE A 305 -2.18 -15.38 5.09
CA ILE A 305 -2.68 -16.75 5.02
C ILE A 305 -2.04 -17.40 3.79
N PRO A 306 -1.33 -18.54 3.95
CA PRO A 306 -0.74 -19.29 2.85
C PRO A 306 -1.80 -19.80 1.88
N ALA A 307 -1.43 -19.97 0.60
CA ALA A 307 -2.33 -20.40 -0.46
C ALA A 307 -2.88 -21.82 -0.26
N GLU A 308 -2.13 -22.71 0.39
CA GLU A 308 -2.62 -24.07 0.70
C GLU A 308 -3.79 -24.09 1.71
N THR A 309 -4.06 -22.97 2.41
CA THR A 309 -5.15 -22.87 3.39
C THR A 309 -6.50 -22.75 2.69
N GLY A 310 -7.41 -23.70 2.90
CA GLY A 310 -8.74 -23.69 2.29
C GLY A 310 -9.74 -22.88 3.09
N ASP A 311 -9.91 -23.21 4.37
CA ASP A 311 -10.94 -22.63 5.21
C ASP A 311 -10.35 -21.69 6.27
N VAL A 312 -10.94 -20.49 6.41
CA VAL A 312 -10.54 -19.51 7.42
C VAL A 312 -11.78 -19.00 8.15
N SER A 313 -11.78 -19.16 9.47
CA SER A 313 -12.79 -18.57 10.35
C SER A 313 -12.20 -17.33 11.05
N LEU A 314 -12.96 -16.24 11.03
CA LEU A 314 -12.60 -14.95 11.63
C LEU A 314 -13.61 -14.63 12.73
N THR A 315 -13.22 -14.67 13.99
CA THR A 315 -14.13 -14.43 15.13
C THR A 315 -13.73 -13.19 15.91
N GLY A 316 -14.66 -12.24 16.04
CA GLY A 316 -14.44 -10.97 16.77
C GLY A 316 -15.27 -9.82 16.21
N ASN A 317 -14.76 -8.61 16.42
CA ASN A 317 -15.33 -7.38 15.85
C ASN A 317 -14.20 -6.53 15.26
N ALA A 318 -14.14 -6.50 13.94
CA ALA A 318 -13.08 -5.78 13.23
C ALA A 318 -13.49 -5.34 11.83
N THR A 319 -12.79 -4.35 11.33
CA THR A 319 -12.76 -3.97 9.93
C THR A 319 -11.42 -4.38 9.34
N LEU A 320 -11.44 -5.22 8.33
CA LEU A 320 -10.26 -5.77 7.67
C LEU A 320 -10.22 -5.36 6.20
N LEU A 321 -9.02 -5.15 5.66
CA LEU A 321 -8.79 -5.30 4.22
C LEU A 321 -8.32 -6.74 3.98
N GLU A 322 -8.90 -7.38 2.99
CA GLU A 322 -8.56 -8.70 2.48
C GLU A 322 -7.94 -8.51 1.09
N CYS A 323 -6.67 -8.87 0.91
CA CYS A 323 -5.95 -8.65 -0.34
C CYS A 323 -5.31 -9.93 -0.84
N TYR A 324 -5.40 -10.18 -2.16
CA TYR A 324 -4.79 -11.33 -2.85
C TYR A 324 -4.47 -11.00 -4.32
N VAL A 325 -3.78 -11.92 -5.01
CA VAL A 325 -3.43 -11.82 -6.43
C VAL A 325 -4.18 -12.90 -7.20
N GLU A 326 -4.71 -12.57 -8.38
CA GLU A 326 -5.39 -13.52 -9.29
C GLU A 326 -4.64 -13.64 -10.63
#